data_44a9c1e1e6e6589fa4a0840a618dbf68
#
_entry.id   44a9c1e1e6e6589fa4a0840a618dbf68
#
_cell.length_a   1.000
_cell.length_b   1.000
_cell.length_c   1.000
_cell.angle_alpha   90.00
_cell.angle_beta   90.00
_cell.angle_gamma   90.00
#
_symmetry.space_group_name_H-M   'P 1'
#
loop_
_entity.id
_entity.type
_entity.pdbx_description
1 polymer ?
#
loop_
_entity_poly.entity_id
_entity_poly.type
_entity_poly.pdbx_seq_one_letter_code
_entity_poly.pdbx_strand_id
1 'polypeptide(L)'
;SSAASDVYKRQYGSLADFSEDIEELRNLLYDVTGVNCVYYRFPGGSSNTVSRVDMNTLIDYVNAEGLIYYDWNALNNDAVCGSYTPEQLVDNIMKDALQHDDVVILMHDLESRHTTVESLPMLIERLRDDGYELLPIDENAPLIRHR
;
A
#
# COMPACT_ATOMS: atom_id res chain seq x y z
N SER A 1 -14.59 5.63 -9.17
CA SER A 1 -14.46 5.59 -7.73
C SER A 1 -15.57 4.86 -6.98
N SER A 2 -16.80 4.71 -7.49
CA SER A 2 -17.82 3.85 -6.84
C SER A 2 -17.45 2.37 -6.87
N ALA A 3 -16.85 1.89 -7.94
CA ALA A 3 -16.41 0.51 -8.07
C ALA A 3 -15.34 0.13 -7.02
N ALA A 4 -14.36 1.00 -6.77
CA ALA A 4 -13.35 0.76 -5.75
C ALA A 4 -13.98 0.69 -4.34
N SER A 5 -14.95 1.58 -4.04
CA SER A 5 -15.65 1.56 -2.74
C SER A 5 -16.51 0.31 -2.54
N ASP A 6 -17.06 -0.26 -3.62
CA ASP A 6 -17.88 -1.48 -3.55
C ASP A 6 -17.02 -2.74 -3.39
N VAL A 7 -15.82 -2.77 -4.00
CA VAL A 7 -14.82 -3.83 -3.77
C VAL A 7 -14.37 -3.84 -2.30
N TYR A 8 -14.04 -2.68 -1.73
CA TYR A 8 -13.68 -2.59 -0.30
C TYR A 8 -14.81 -3.08 0.62
N LYS A 9 -16.05 -2.73 0.31
CA LYS A 9 -17.21 -3.15 1.11
C LYS A 9 -17.41 -4.66 1.09
N ARG A 10 -17.16 -5.31 -0.05
CA ARG A 10 -17.26 -6.76 -0.18
C ARG A 10 -16.15 -7.45 0.61
N GLN A 11 -14.90 -7.09 0.39
CA GLN A 11 -13.73 -7.67 1.05
C GLN A 11 -13.81 -7.58 2.57
N TYR A 12 -14.30 -6.48 3.12
CA TYR A 12 -14.44 -6.25 4.56
C TYR A 12 -15.84 -6.59 5.11
N GLY A 13 -16.63 -7.36 4.38
CA GLY A 13 -17.99 -7.74 4.78
C GLY A 13 -18.03 -8.76 5.92
N SER A 14 -17.15 -9.76 5.84
CA SER A 14 -16.95 -10.81 6.83
C SER A 14 -15.52 -11.34 6.79
N LEU A 15 -15.12 -12.10 7.82
CA LEU A 15 -13.82 -12.78 7.82
C LEU A 15 -13.73 -13.83 6.69
N ALA A 16 -14.85 -14.49 6.36
CA ALA A 16 -14.89 -15.46 5.27
C ALA A 16 -14.65 -14.80 3.91
N ASP A 17 -15.34 -13.69 3.61
CA ASP A 17 -15.13 -12.93 2.38
C ASP A 17 -13.67 -12.41 2.28
N PHE A 18 -13.12 -11.96 3.40
CA PHE A 18 -11.74 -11.47 3.49
C PHE A 18 -10.73 -12.59 3.21
N SER A 19 -10.93 -13.78 3.79
CA SER A 19 -10.04 -14.93 3.59
C SER A 19 -10.10 -15.43 2.15
N GLU A 20 -11.29 -15.52 1.55
CA GLU A 20 -11.47 -15.92 0.16
C GLU A 20 -10.74 -14.96 -0.81
N ASP A 21 -10.87 -13.66 -0.60
CA ASP A 21 -10.20 -12.63 -1.41
C ASP A 21 -8.66 -12.73 -1.34
N ILE A 22 -8.11 -12.97 -0.14
CA ILE A 22 -6.66 -13.19 0.03
C ILE A 22 -6.20 -14.45 -0.70
N GLU A 23 -6.93 -15.55 -0.57
CA GLU A 23 -6.58 -16.82 -1.23
C GLU A 23 -6.63 -16.68 -2.76
N GLU A 24 -7.68 -16.05 -3.30
CA GLU A 24 -7.80 -15.80 -4.74
C GLU A 24 -6.63 -14.94 -5.24
N LEU A 25 -6.26 -13.88 -4.53
CA LEU A 25 -5.14 -13.02 -4.88
C LEU A 25 -3.80 -13.77 -4.85
N ARG A 26 -3.55 -14.56 -3.80
CA ARG A 26 -2.31 -15.36 -3.68
C ARG A 26 -2.19 -16.39 -4.79
N ASN A 27 -3.29 -17.07 -5.13
CA ASN A 27 -3.32 -18.04 -6.21
C ASN A 27 -3.05 -17.37 -7.56
N LEU A 28 -3.70 -16.23 -7.85
CA LEU A 28 -3.46 -15.45 -9.05
C LEU A 28 -1.99 -15.02 -9.18
N LEU A 29 -1.41 -14.49 -8.11
CA LEU A 29 -0.01 -14.06 -8.10
C LEU A 29 0.92 -15.25 -8.33
N TYR A 30 0.65 -16.39 -7.70
CA TYR A 30 1.43 -17.59 -7.90
C TYR A 30 1.33 -18.13 -9.34
N ASP A 31 0.14 -18.15 -9.92
CA ASP A 31 -0.08 -18.62 -11.29
C ASP A 31 0.66 -17.75 -12.32
N VAL A 32 0.75 -16.45 -12.07
CA VAL A 32 1.42 -15.52 -12.99
C VAL A 32 2.94 -15.47 -12.77
N THR A 33 3.40 -15.55 -11.53
CA THR A 33 4.81 -15.30 -11.18
C THR A 33 5.59 -16.55 -10.75
N GLY A 34 4.92 -17.60 -10.33
CA GLY A 34 5.52 -18.77 -9.67
C GLY A 34 6.03 -18.49 -8.26
N VAL A 35 5.75 -17.32 -7.68
CA VAL A 35 6.24 -16.88 -6.37
C VAL A 35 5.11 -16.83 -5.35
N ASN A 36 5.33 -17.47 -4.20
CA ASN A 36 4.43 -17.30 -3.05
C ASN A 36 4.70 -15.94 -2.40
N CYS A 37 3.82 -14.97 -2.66
CA CYS A 37 3.91 -13.66 -2.04
C CYS A 37 3.54 -13.75 -0.55
N VAL A 38 4.40 -13.24 0.32
CA VAL A 38 4.19 -13.18 1.78
C VAL A 38 3.92 -11.77 2.29
N TYR A 39 4.06 -10.75 1.42
CA TYR A 39 3.83 -9.36 1.79
C TYR A 39 2.41 -8.94 1.44
N TYR A 40 1.78 -8.24 2.36
CA TYR A 40 0.39 -7.82 2.26
C TYR A 40 0.21 -6.36 2.66
N ARG A 41 -0.73 -5.68 2.08
CA ARG A 41 -1.19 -4.36 2.50
C ARG A 41 -2.70 -4.34 2.57
N PHE A 42 -3.22 -3.98 3.74
CA PHE A 42 -4.67 -3.79 3.90
C PHE A 42 -5.15 -2.64 3.00
N PRO A 43 -6.13 -2.85 2.13
CA PRO A 43 -6.79 -1.75 1.43
C PRO A 43 -7.32 -0.72 2.42
N GLY A 44 -6.88 0.55 2.26
CA GLY A 44 -7.18 1.62 3.23
C GLY A 44 -6.34 1.61 4.50
N GLY A 45 -5.37 0.68 4.62
CA GLY A 45 -4.48 0.52 5.77
C GLY A 45 -5.05 -0.28 6.92
N SER A 46 -4.19 -0.71 7.84
CA SER A 46 -4.59 -1.49 9.02
C SER A 46 -5.45 -0.70 10.03
N SER A 47 -5.47 0.62 9.91
CA SER A 47 -6.28 1.52 10.75
C SER A 47 -7.57 2.00 10.07
N ASN A 48 -7.95 1.42 8.89
CA ASN A 48 -9.16 1.84 8.20
C ASN A 48 -10.42 1.65 9.05
N THR A 49 -11.43 2.47 8.76
CA THR A 49 -12.73 2.47 9.45
C THR A 49 -13.88 1.94 8.58
N VAL A 50 -13.55 1.40 7.39
CA VAL A 50 -14.57 0.91 6.44
C VAL A 50 -14.89 -0.57 6.66
N SER A 51 -14.02 -1.31 7.35
CA SER A 51 -14.24 -2.71 7.68
C SER A 51 -15.43 -2.88 8.64
N ARG A 52 -16.26 -3.87 8.36
CA ARG A 52 -17.33 -4.33 9.26
C ARG A 52 -16.83 -5.36 10.27
N VAL A 53 -15.69 -5.98 9.99
CA VAL A 53 -14.97 -6.88 10.88
C VAL A 53 -13.95 -6.07 11.67
N ASP A 54 -13.78 -6.39 12.95
CA ASP A 54 -12.72 -5.77 13.74
C ASP A 54 -11.37 -5.99 13.07
N MET A 55 -10.60 -4.90 12.89
CA MET A 55 -9.32 -4.96 12.20
C MET A 55 -8.30 -5.86 12.90
N ASN A 56 -8.37 -6.00 14.24
CA ASN A 56 -7.49 -6.94 14.95
C ASN A 56 -7.77 -8.38 14.53
N THR A 57 -9.04 -8.75 14.33
CA THR A 57 -9.41 -10.08 13.82
C THR A 57 -8.80 -10.35 12.43
N LEU A 58 -8.81 -9.35 11.55
CA LEU A 58 -8.21 -9.48 10.21
C LEU A 58 -6.69 -9.52 10.28
N ILE A 59 -6.08 -8.74 11.16
CA ILE A 59 -4.64 -8.74 11.42
C ILE A 59 -4.19 -10.11 11.97
N ASP A 60 -4.94 -10.67 12.93
CA ASP A 60 -4.65 -12.00 13.48
C ASP A 60 -4.72 -13.07 12.39
N TYR A 61 -5.73 -13.00 11.50
CA TYR A 61 -5.84 -13.89 10.36
C TYR A 61 -4.62 -13.77 9.42
N VAL A 62 -4.26 -12.57 9.00
CA VAL A 62 -3.11 -12.31 8.13
C VAL A 62 -1.80 -12.86 8.73
N ASN A 63 -1.59 -12.64 10.03
CA ASN A 63 -0.43 -13.16 10.75
C ASN A 63 -0.46 -14.70 10.83
N ALA A 64 -1.63 -15.30 11.09
CA ALA A 64 -1.79 -16.75 11.15
C ALA A 64 -1.51 -17.44 9.81
N GLU A 65 -1.83 -16.77 8.68
CA GLU A 65 -1.50 -17.22 7.32
C GLU A 65 -0.02 -17.02 6.96
N GLY A 66 0.82 -16.52 7.88
CA GLY A 66 2.24 -16.27 7.65
C GLY A 66 2.50 -15.08 6.74
N LEU A 67 1.54 -14.18 6.58
CA LEU A 67 1.69 -12.96 5.83
C LEU A 67 2.26 -11.85 6.71
N ILE A 68 3.08 -10.99 6.10
CA ILE A 68 3.67 -9.80 6.72
C ILE A 68 2.99 -8.59 6.10
N TYR A 69 2.25 -7.82 6.91
CA TYR A 69 1.60 -6.64 6.37
C TYR A 69 2.38 -5.37 6.64
N TYR A 70 2.25 -4.44 5.70
CA TYR A 70 2.81 -3.09 5.75
C TYR A 70 1.71 -2.07 5.57
N ASP A 71 1.81 -0.98 6.29
CA ASP A 71 1.18 0.28 5.97
C ASP A 71 2.22 1.23 5.36
N TRP A 72 2.07 2.51 5.53
CA TRP A 72 2.94 3.55 4.99
C TRP A 72 3.09 4.71 5.97
N ASN A 73 4.13 5.50 5.83
CA ASN A 73 4.34 6.73 6.57
C ASN A 73 4.62 7.95 5.66
N ALA A 74 4.55 7.74 4.34
CA ALA A 74 4.54 8.81 3.35
C ALA A 74 3.58 8.48 2.22
N LEU A 75 2.91 9.49 1.65
CA LEU A 75 1.97 9.30 0.55
C LEU A 75 1.99 10.47 -0.43
N ASN A 76 1.76 10.18 -1.71
CA ASN A 76 1.74 11.21 -2.75
C ASN A 76 0.38 11.90 -2.91
N ASN A 77 -0.68 11.41 -2.26
CA ASN A 77 -2.05 11.90 -2.37
C ASN A 77 -2.69 11.72 -3.76
N ASP A 78 -2.20 10.82 -4.60
CA ASP A 78 -2.73 10.58 -5.94
C ASP A 78 -4.17 10.03 -5.97
N ALA A 79 -4.64 9.44 -4.88
CA ALA A 79 -6.01 8.94 -4.75
C ALA A 79 -7.03 10.00 -4.32
N VAL A 80 -6.58 11.19 -3.91
CA VAL A 80 -7.46 12.28 -3.47
C VAL A 80 -8.08 12.97 -4.68
N CYS A 81 -9.29 13.51 -4.52
CA CYS A 81 -9.94 14.31 -5.57
C CYS A 81 -9.11 15.55 -5.89
N GLY A 82 -8.75 15.71 -7.15
CA GLY A 82 -7.93 16.81 -7.67
C GLY A 82 -6.92 16.31 -8.69
N SER A 83 -6.31 17.24 -9.42
CA SER A 83 -5.22 16.96 -10.33
C SER A 83 -3.95 17.54 -9.73
N TYR A 84 -3.03 16.68 -9.34
CA TYR A 84 -1.69 17.09 -8.93
C TYR A 84 -0.73 17.00 -10.11
N THR A 85 0.21 17.95 -10.20
CA THR A 85 1.35 17.81 -11.12
C THR A 85 2.33 16.76 -10.56
N PRO A 86 3.22 16.20 -11.42
CA PRO A 86 4.27 15.29 -10.93
C PRO A 86 5.10 15.89 -9.79
N GLU A 87 5.43 17.17 -9.88
CA GLU A 87 6.21 17.90 -8.85
C GLU A 87 5.46 17.97 -7.52
N GLN A 88 4.15 18.24 -7.56
CA GLN A 88 3.32 18.30 -6.35
C GLN A 88 3.19 16.93 -5.68
N LEU A 89 3.13 15.85 -6.48
CA LEU A 89 3.12 14.49 -5.94
C LEU A 89 4.43 14.17 -5.22
N VAL A 90 5.57 14.58 -5.80
CA VAL A 90 6.89 14.44 -5.16
C VAL A 90 6.96 15.27 -3.88
N ASP A 91 6.55 16.53 -3.91
CA ASP A 91 6.59 17.41 -2.73
C ASP A 91 5.71 16.87 -1.58
N ASN A 92 4.57 16.25 -1.89
CA ASN A 92 3.73 15.59 -0.89
C ASN A 92 4.49 14.45 -0.19
N ILE A 93 5.17 13.58 -0.96
CA ILE A 93 5.96 12.49 -0.39
C ILE A 93 7.12 13.03 0.45
N MET A 94 7.89 13.97 -0.10
CA MET A 94 9.08 14.49 0.56
C MET A 94 8.77 15.18 1.87
N LYS A 95 7.63 15.85 1.95
CA LYS A 95 7.15 16.47 3.20
C LYS A 95 7.01 15.45 4.34
N ASP A 96 6.52 14.26 4.03
CA ASP A 96 6.36 13.19 5.00
C ASP A 96 7.69 12.45 5.20
N ALA A 97 8.37 12.08 4.12
CA ALA A 97 9.59 11.28 4.12
C ALA A 97 10.69 11.92 4.98
N LEU A 98 10.91 13.23 4.87
CA LEU A 98 11.94 13.95 5.64
C LEU A 98 11.72 13.95 7.17
N GLN A 99 10.62 13.40 7.65
CA GLN A 99 10.34 13.24 9.07
C GLN A 99 10.72 11.86 9.62
N HIS A 100 11.22 10.96 8.75
CA HIS A 100 11.46 9.57 9.07
C HIS A 100 12.79 9.08 8.48
N ASP A 101 13.51 8.25 9.22
CA ASP A 101 14.70 7.55 8.73
C ASP A 101 14.30 6.40 7.78
N ASP A 102 13.25 5.68 8.13
CA ASP A 102 12.68 4.60 7.35
C ASP A 102 11.35 5.02 6.75
N VAL A 103 11.21 4.88 5.43
CA VAL A 103 10.04 5.37 4.69
C VAL A 103 9.43 4.26 3.84
N VAL A 104 8.14 4.03 4.03
CA VAL A 104 7.30 3.24 3.12
C VAL A 104 6.29 4.18 2.47
N ILE A 105 6.35 4.26 1.15
CA ILE A 105 5.58 5.24 0.38
C ILE A 105 4.35 4.56 -0.24
N LEU A 106 3.18 5.18 -0.04
CA LEU A 106 1.94 4.80 -0.70
C LEU A 106 1.74 5.57 -2.00
N MET A 107 1.55 4.82 -3.07
CA MET A 107 1.14 5.31 -4.40
C MET A 107 0.14 4.34 -5.01
N HIS A 108 -0.57 4.76 -6.06
CA HIS A 108 -1.54 3.91 -6.76
C HIS A 108 -1.16 3.75 -8.22
N ASP A 109 -1.13 2.49 -8.67
CA ASP A 109 -0.96 2.11 -10.08
C ASP A 109 -2.34 2.02 -10.73
N LEU A 110 -2.85 3.16 -11.19
CA LEU A 110 -4.14 3.27 -11.87
C LEU A 110 -3.94 3.85 -13.27
N GLU A 111 -4.62 3.29 -14.26
CA GLU A 111 -4.57 3.74 -15.65
C GLU A 111 -4.86 5.26 -15.81
N SER A 112 -5.71 5.81 -14.95
CA SER A 112 -6.05 7.24 -14.95
C SER A 112 -5.04 8.13 -14.22
N ARG A 113 -3.95 7.59 -13.68
CA ARG A 113 -2.97 8.30 -12.84
C ARG A 113 -1.58 8.37 -13.49
N HIS A 114 -1.53 8.84 -14.75
CA HIS A 114 -0.27 9.00 -15.48
C HIS A 114 0.73 9.90 -14.75
N THR A 115 0.28 10.96 -14.06
CA THR A 115 1.13 11.85 -13.28
C THR A 115 1.90 11.15 -12.16
N THR A 116 1.35 10.05 -11.60
CA THR A 116 2.08 9.21 -10.63
C THR A 116 3.29 8.57 -11.28
N VAL A 117 3.13 7.99 -12.48
CA VAL A 117 4.24 7.38 -13.24
C VAL A 117 5.26 8.45 -13.65
N GLU A 118 4.79 9.59 -14.15
CA GLU A 118 5.65 10.72 -14.55
C GLU A 118 6.46 11.30 -13.37
N SER A 119 5.95 11.20 -12.14
CA SER A 119 6.63 11.69 -10.94
C SER A 119 7.79 10.78 -10.47
N LEU A 120 7.80 9.49 -10.85
CA LEU A 120 8.75 8.50 -10.32
C LEU A 120 10.22 8.85 -10.54
N PRO A 121 10.68 9.26 -11.75
CA PRO A 121 12.09 9.61 -11.94
C PRO A 121 12.54 10.73 -11.01
N MET A 122 11.76 11.79 -10.90
CA MET A 122 12.04 12.93 -10.02
C MET A 122 12.04 12.54 -8.54
N LEU A 123 11.08 11.68 -8.13
CA LEU A 123 11.00 11.18 -6.77
C LEU A 123 12.25 10.38 -6.40
N ILE A 124 12.67 9.47 -7.29
CA ILE A 124 13.86 8.63 -7.09
C ILE A 124 15.13 9.49 -6.93
N GLU A 125 15.30 10.47 -7.81
CA GLU A 125 16.43 11.40 -7.73
C GLU A 125 16.41 12.18 -6.43
N ARG A 126 15.26 12.76 -6.08
CA ARG A 126 15.10 13.57 -4.87
C ARG A 126 15.39 12.79 -3.59
N LEU A 127 14.85 11.55 -3.47
CA LEU A 127 15.12 10.69 -2.31
C LEU A 127 16.62 10.35 -2.18
N ARG A 128 17.30 10.06 -3.30
CA ARG A 128 18.74 9.79 -3.31
C ARG A 128 19.57 11.01 -2.94
N ASP A 129 19.21 12.19 -3.43
CA ASP A 129 19.89 13.45 -3.11
C ASP A 129 19.76 13.79 -1.61
N ASP A 130 18.63 13.43 -1.00
CA ASP A 130 18.40 13.59 0.44
C ASP A 130 18.97 12.42 1.27
N GLY A 131 19.71 11.49 0.64
CA GLY A 131 20.48 10.44 1.31
C GLY A 131 19.72 9.13 1.56
N TYR A 132 18.51 8.96 1.01
CA TYR A 132 17.78 7.71 1.12
C TYR A 132 18.33 6.64 0.18
N GLU A 133 18.40 5.42 0.67
CA GLU A 133 18.62 4.23 -0.12
C GLU A 133 17.26 3.60 -0.49
N LEU A 134 17.06 3.29 -1.78
CA LEU A 134 15.84 2.65 -2.26
C LEU A 134 16.03 1.12 -2.24
N LEU A 135 15.30 0.48 -1.36
CA LEU A 135 15.39 -0.96 -1.14
C LEU A 135 14.05 -1.64 -1.45
N PRO A 136 14.07 -2.92 -1.87
CA PRO A 136 12.84 -3.71 -1.95
C PRO A 136 12.29 -3.98 -0.55
N ILE A 137 10.99 -4.27 -0.46
CA ILE A 137 10.41 -4.84 0.75
C ILE A 137 10.85 -6.30 0.83
N ASP A 138 11.71 -6.61 1.79
CA ASP A 138 12.22 -7.94 2.09
C ASP A 138 12.15 -8.24 3.60
N GLU A 139 12.77 -9.31 4.03
CA GLU A 139 12.79 -9.75 5.44
C GLU A 139 13.48 -8.75 6.39
N ASN A 140 14.29 -7.83 5.86
CA ASN A 140 15.01 -6.81 6.64
C ASN A 140 14.28 -5.45 6.62
N ALA A 141 13.23 -5.32 5.81
CA ALA A 141 12.50 -4.07 5.70
C ALA A 141 11.82 -3.70 7.02
N PRO A 142 11.97 -2.45 7.48
CA PRO A 142 11.36 -2.00 8.73
C PRO A 142 9.83 -2.05 8.65
N LEU A 143 9.20 -2.59 9.68
CA LEU A 143 7.75 -2.73 9.74
C LEU A 143 7.08 -1.39 10.02
N ILE A 144 6.54 -0.76 9.01
CA ILE A 144 5.70 0.42 9.15
C ILE A 144 4.24 -0.02 9.23
N ARG A 145 3.59 0.26 10.37
CA ARG A 145 2.21 -0.15 10.66
C ARG A 145 1.45 0.95 11.39
N HIS A 146 0.18 1.12 11.04
CA HIS A 146 -0.71 2.04 11.73
C HIS A 146 -1.37 1.39 12.96
N ARG A 147 -1.39 0.07 12.99
CA ARG A 147 -1.93 -0.72 14.11
C ARG A 147 -1.14 -2.01 14.30
#